data_8b650b0c72f0c6b3197f3072e64ba899
#
_entry.id   8b650b0c72f0c6b3197f3072e64ba899
#
_cell.length_a   1.000
_cell.length_b   1.000
_cell.length_c   1.000
_cell.angle_alpha   90.00
_cell.angle_beta   90.00
_cell.angle_gamma   90.00
#
_symmetry.space_group_name_H-M   'P 1'
#
loop_
_entity.id
_entity.type
_entity.pdbx_description
1 polymer ?
#
loop_
_entity_poly.entity_id
_entity_poly.type
_entity_poly.pdbx_seq_one_letter_code
_entity_poly.pdbx_strand_id
1 'polypeptide(L)'
;ENQIQTITEKQTETIRIAAYASIAMFWMPEILYRFKRICPNVDVDLRMVDHALEPFELLQDGKTDVIFASRQNYGKCEWTPLYHELLYAILPKNYPLNSRTEFPLKEFEGKDFLMPYGRFDIDVHAAFEKAGVKAKEQTVYVDDETVIRMVGKGLGISMMSELMIRGNTDDVCCVPVAPKSIRELGMGTEKGVELPESVRKLKECVVEYTKGFQGRKF
;
A
#
# COMPACT_ATOMS: atom_id res chain seq x y z
N GLU A 1 36.52 15.21 -45.27
CA GLU A 1 35.72 14.04 -44.79
C GLU A 1 35.37 14.25 -43.32
N ASN A 2 34.20 14.85 -43.09
CA ASN A 2 33.66 15.01 -41.74
C ASN A 2 32.82 13.78 -41.43
N GLN A 3 33.34 12.88 -40.62
CA GLN A 3 32.53 11.83 -39.96
C GLN A 3 31.67 12.49 -38.87
N ILE A 4 30.41 12.72 -39.18
CA ILE A 4 29.39 13.02 -38.18
C ILE A 4 29.15 11.70 -37.46
N GLN A 5 29.73 11.53 -36.27
CA GLN A 5 29.31 10.50 -35.32
C GLN A 5 27.91 10.86 -34.86
N THR A 6 26.92 10.20 -35.43
CA THR A 6 25.56 10.20 -34.90
C THR A 6 25.60 9.50 -33.54
N ILE A 7 25.65 10.28 -32.45
CA ILE A 7 25.41 9.78 -31.11
C ILE A 7 23.92 9.43 -31.11
N THR A 8 23.63 8.16 -31.32
CA THR A 8 22.30 7.61 -31.05
C THR A 8 22.13 7.69 -29.56
N GLU A 9 21.41 8.69 -29.06
CA GLU A 9 20.93 8.69 -27.70
C GLU A 9 20.16 7.37 -27.53
N LYS A 10 20.73 6.43 -26.74
CA LYS A 10 20.01 5.23 -26.32
C LYS A 10 18.82 5.75 -25.53
N GLN A 11 17.63 5.72 -26.12
CA GLN A 11 16.40 5.95 -25.39
C GLN A 11 16.41 4.99 -24.20
N THR A 12 16.58 5.52 -23.01
CA THR A 12 16.54 4.75 -21.77
C THR A 12 15.08 4.31 -21.57
N GLU A 13 14.88 3.01 -21.50
CA GLU A 13 13.55 2.47 -21.20
C GLU A 13 13.15 2.92 -19.78
N THR A 14 11.92 3.40 -19.62
CA THR A 14 11.39 3.83 -18.32
C THR A 14 10.16 3.02 -17.97
N ILE A 15 10.13 2.42 -16.79
CA ILE A 15 8.94 1.77 -16.23
C ILE A 15 8.26 2.77 -15.29
N ARG A 16 6.99 3.10 -15.58
CA ARG A 16 6.16 3.97 -14.75
C ARG A 16 5.36 3.13 -13.76
N ILE A 17 5.57 3.38 -12.48
CA ILE A 17 4.97 2.62 -11.38
C ILE A 17 4.09 3.55 -10.55
N ALA A 18 2.84 3.14 -10.27
CA ALA A 18 2.02 3.75 -9.24
C ALA A 18 1.84 2.76 -8.08
N ALA A 19 2.11 3.20 -6.85
CA ALA A 19 2.07 2.35 -5.68
C ALA A 19 1.41 3.02 -4.48
N TYR A 20 0.66 2.27 -3.69
CA TYR A 20 0.19 2.72 -2.39
C TYR A 20 1.36 3.12 -1.50
N ALA A 21 1.14 4.12 -0.63
CA ALA A 21 2.16 4.66 0.27
C ALA A 21 2.89 3.56 1.05
N SER A 22 2.16 2.61 1.65
CA SER A 22 2.74 1.50 2.40
C SER A 22 3.69 0.64 1.56
N ILE A 23 3.33 0.34 0.32
CA ILE A 23 4.16 -0.45 -0.59
C ILE A 23 5.36 0.37 -1.07
N ALA A 24 5.14 1.63 -1.43
CA ALA A 24 6.21 2.54 -1.86
C ALA A 24 7.28 2.71 -0.78
N MET A 25 6.87 2.85 0.48
CA MET A 25 7.78 3.06 1.61
C MET A 25 8.54 1.77 2.02
N PHE A 26 7.85 0.63 2.08
CA PHE A 26 8.40 -0.57 2.72
C PHE A 26 8.89 -1.65 1.76
N TRP A 27 8.39 -1.69 0.52
CA TRP A 27 8.79 -2.69 -0.47
C TRP A 27 9.66 -2.13 -1.59
N MET A 28 9.26 -0.98 -2.15
CA MET A 28 9.92 -0.46 -3.35
C MET A 28 11.42 -0.18 -3.19
N PRO A 29 11.92 0.37 -2.08
CA PRO A 29 13.36 0.63 -1.96
C PRO A 29 14.22 -0.61 -2.19
N GLU A 30 13.87 -1.74 -1.56
CA GLU A 30 14.63 -2.99 -1.70
C GLU A 30 14.39 -3.65 -3.07
N ILE A 31 13.14 -3.64 -3.56
CA ILE A 31 12.80 -4.19 -4.87
C ILE A 31 13.55 -3.44 -5.98
N LEU A 32 13.54 -2.12 -5.95
CA LEU A 32 14.21 -1.29 -6.96
C LEU A 32 15.73 -1.38 -6.86
N TYR A 33 16.28 -1.52 -5.66
CA TYR A 33 17.70 -1.80 -5.47
C TYR A 33 18.13 -3.10 -6.18
N ARG A 34 17.37 -4.19 -6.00
CA ARG A 34 17.61 -5.46 -6.69
C ARG A 34 17.40 -5.36 -8.18
N PHE A 35 16.31 -4.73 -8.59
CA PHE A 35 15.97 -4.54 -10.00
C PHE A 35 17.05 -3.76 -10.75
N LYS A 36 17.56 -2.65 -10.20
CA LYS A 36 18.60 -1.84 -10.83
C LYS A 36 19.91 -2.60 -11.05
N ARG A 37 20.20 -3.62 -10.25
CA ARG A 37 21.37 -4.50 -10.45
C ARG A 37 21.20 -5.46 -11.63
N ILE A 38 19.96 -5.84 -11.94
CA ILE A 38 19.61 -6.75 -13.04
C ILE A 38 19.40 -5.96 -14.33
N CYS A 39 18.78 -4.79 -14.23
CA CYS A 39 18.42 -3.92 -15.34
C CYS A 39 19.01 -2.51 -15.15
N PRO A 40 20.34 -2.32 -15.23
CA PRO A 40 20.99 -1.04 -14.91
C PRO A 40 20.61 0.11 -15.86
N ASN A 41 20.21 -0.22 -17.09
CA ASN A 41 19.85 0.74 -18.14
C ASN A 41 18.34 1.03 -18.23
N VAL A 42 17.55 0.54 -17.30
CA VAL A 42 16.11 0.81 -17.21
C VAL A 42 15.86 1.80 -16.09
N ASP A 43 15.21 2.91 -16.40
CA ASP A 43 14.78 3.87 -15.39
C ASP A 43 13.42 3.51 -14.82
N VAL A 44 13.16 3.99 -13.61
CA VAL A 44 11.88 3.79 -12.94
C VAL A 44 11.35 5.13 -12.49
N ASP A 45 10.13 5.44 -12.94
CA ASP A 45 9.32 6.54 -12.43
C ASP A 45 8.33 5.99 -11.42
N LEU A 46 8.62 6.19 -10.13
CA LEU A 46 7.79 5.73 -9.03
C LEU A 46 6.92 6.87 -8.50
N ARG A 47 5.62 6.71 -8.66
CA ARG A 47 4.61 7.59 -8.09
C ARG A 47 3.93 6.93 -6.90
N MET A 48 3.98 7.58 -5.74
CA MET A 48 3.15 7.22 -4.60
C MET A 48 1.74 7.78 -4.80
N VAL A 49 0.73 6.98 -4.49
CA VAL A 49 -0.69 7.34 -4.60
C VAL A 49 -1.41 7.12 -3.28
N ASP A 50 -2.32 8.02 -2.98
CA ASP A 50 -3.02 8.07 -1.69
C ASP A 50 -4.48 7.63 -1.81
N HIS A 51 -5.04 7.64 -3.02
CA HIS A 51 -6.41 7.24 -3.29
C HIS A 51 -6.49 5.79 -3.76
N ALA A 52 -7.39 4.99 -3.16
CA ALA A 52 -7.47 3.55 -3.37
C ALA A 52 -7.70 3.13 -4.83
N LEU A 53 -8.41 3.90 -5.63
CA LEU A 53 -8.69 3.62 -7.04
C LEU A 53 -7.71 4.28 -8.01
N GLU A 54 -6.97 5.28 -7.59
CA GLU A 54 -6.06 6.04 -8.45
C GLU A 54 -5.05 5.17 -9.23
N PRO A 55 -4.43 4.12 -8.64
CA PRO A 55 -3.52 3.28 -9.41
C PRO A 55 -4.20 2.64 -10.62
N PHE A 56 -5.43 2.17 -10.43
CA PHE A 56 -6.20 1.50 -11.49
C PHE A 56 -6.61 2.49 -12.60
N GLU A 57 -6.98 3.72 -12.22
CA GLU A 57 -7.28 4.80 -13.18
C GLU A 57 -6.05 5.17 -14.00
N LEU A 58 -4.89 5.33 -13.34
CA LEU A 58 -3.62 5.62 -14.01
C LEU A 58 -3.22 4.50 -14.98
N LEU A 59 -3.45 3.24 -14.62
CA LEU A 59 -3.18 2.11 -15.48
C LEU A 59 -4.10 2.11 -16.72
N GLN A 60 -5.41 2.33 -16.52
CA GLN A 60 -6.38 2.39 -17.61
C GLN A 60 -6.12 3.55 -18.58
N ASP A 61 -5.66 4.68 -18.05
CA ASP A 61 -5.31 5.86 -18.85
C ASP A 61 -3.94 5.73 -19.55
N GLY A 62 -3.24 4.60 -19.39
CA GLY A 62 -1.88 4.41 -19.94
C GLY A 62 -0.84 5.35 -19.32
N LYS A 63 -1.12 5.94 -18.16
CA LYS A 63 -0.21 6.84 -17.44
C LYS A 63 0.81 6.09 -16.58
N THR A 64 0.56 4.82 -16.30
CA THR A 64 1.48 3.91 -15.61
C THR A 64 1.50 2.55 -16.31
N ASP A 65 2.60 1.82 -16.17
CA ASP A 65 2.79 0.51 -16.76
C ASP A 65 2.53 -0.60 -15.75
N VAL A 66 2.75 -0.28 -14.47
CA VAL A 66 2.62 -1.22 -13.35
C VAL A 66 1.98 -0.51 -12.17
N ILE A 67 1.08 -1.21 -11.48
CA ILE A 67 0.50 -0.74 -10.23
C ILE A 67 0.78 -1.69 -9.08
N PHE A 68 0.91 -1.14 -7.88
CA PHE A 68 0.96 -1.88 -6.62
C PHE A 68 -0.10 -1.33 -5.67
N ALA A 69 -1.09 -2.16 -5.37
CA ALA A 69 -2.27 -1.73 -4.63
C ALA A 69 -2.88 -2.89 -3.82
N SER A 70 -3.96 -2.63 -3.08
CA SER A 70 -4.86 -3.69 -2.65
C SER A 70 -5.84 -4.06 -3.77
N ARG A 71 -6.23 -5.34 -3.83
CA ARG A 71 -7.13 -5.83 -4.89
C ARG A 71 -8.49 -5.18 -4.75
N GLN A 72 -8.92 -4.53 -5.83
CA GLN A 72 -10.24 -3.92 -5.94
C GLN A 72 -11.01 -4.52 -7.13
N ASN A 73 -12.34 -4.55 -7.05
CA ASN A 73 -13.21 -4.89 -8.17
C ASN A 73 -13.36 -3.68 -9.11
N TYR A 74 -12.24 -3.12 -9.53
CA TYR A 74 -12.20 -1.93 -10.36
C TYR A 74 -11.28 -2.13 -11.55
N GLY A 75 -11.78 -1.79 -12.74
CA GLY A 75 -11.01 -1.86 -13.98
C GLY A 75 -10.68 -3.28 -14.45
N LYS A 76 -9.93 -3.34 -15.55
CA LYS A 76 -9.48 -4.60 -16.15
C LYS A 76 -7.95 -4.60 -16.13
N CYS A 77 -7.36 -5.24 -15.15
CA CYS A 77 -5.92 -5.47 -15.12
C CYS A 77 -5.60 -6.96 -15.02
N GLU A 78 -4.40 -7.34 -15.44
CA GLU A 78 -3.81 -8.62 -15.10
C GLU A 78 -3.24 -8.51 -13.70
N TRP A 79 -3.76 -9.31 -12.77
CA TRP A 79 -3.44 -9.20 -11.35
C TRP A 79 -2.53 -10.32 -10.88
N THR A 80 -1.47 -9.98 -10.19
CA THR A 80 -0.57 -10.93 -9.53
C THR A 80 -0.65 -10.71 -8.02
N PRO A 81 -1.28 -11.63 -7.26
CA PRO A 81 -1.34 -11.53 -5.81
C PRO A 81 0.05 -11.72 -5.20
N LEU A 82 0.40 -10.92 -4.19
CA LEU A 82 1.72 -10.91 -3.57
C LEU A 82 1.69 -11.17 -2.07
N TYR A 83 0.75 -10.54 -1.35
CA TYR A 83 0.72 -10.61 0.11
C TYR A 83 -0.69 -10.41 0.66
N HIS A 84 -1.02 -11.12 1.74
CA HIS A 84 -2.23 -10.91 2.51
C HIS A 84 -1.88 -10.16 3.80
N GLU A 85 -2.38 -8.96 3.93
CA GLU A 85 -2.08 -8.02 4.99
C GLU A 85 -3.26 -7.86 5.93
N LEU A 86 -3.00 -7.86 7.24
CA LEU A 86 -4.01 -7.63 8.26
C LEU A 86 -4.26 -6.13 8.48
N LEU A 87 -5.48 -5.79 8.88
CA LEU A 87 -5.82 -4.49 9.44
C LEU A 87 -5.70 -4.52 10.97
N TYR A 88 -5.18 -3.43 11.53
CA TYR A 88 -4.94 -3.24 12.95
C TYR A 88 -5.70 -2.03 13.47
N ALA A 89 -6.28 -2.15 14.65
CA ALA A 89 -6.73 -1.01 15.41
C ALA A 89 -5.52 -0.25 15.96
N ILE A 90 -5.53 1.07 15.79
CA ILE A 90 -4.54 2.00 16.33
C ILE A 90 -5.20 2.72 17.49
N LEU A 91 -4.68 2.49 18.68
CA LEU A 91 -5.29 2.92 19.94
C LEU A 91 -4.26 3.74 20.74
N PRO A 92 -4.70 4.66 21.60
CA PRO A 92 -3.79 5.29 22.57
C PRO A 92 -3.06 4.23 23.40
N LYS A 93 -1.80 4.49 23.76
CA LYS A 93 -0.95 3.51 24.47
C LYS A 93 -1.62 2.91 25.74
N ASN A 94 -2.40 3.72 26.45
CA ASN A 94 -3.07 3.34 27.70
C ASN A 94 -4.53 2.89 27.47
N TYR A 95 -4.90 2.53 26.24
CA TYR A 95 -6.27 2.06 25.96
C TYR A 95 -6.56 0.78 26.74
N PRO A 96 -7.72 0.66 27.44
CA PRO A 96 -8.03 -0.46 28.31
C PRO A 96 -8.40 -1.71 27.51
N LEU A 97 -7.40 -2.40 26.97
CA LEU A 97 -7.59 -3.66 26.26
C LEU A 97 -7.95 -4.85 27.16
N ASN A 98 -7.76 -4.75 28.49
CA ASN A 98 -8.06 -5.82 29.45
C ASN A 98 -7.45 -7.19 29.05
N SER A 99 -6.17 -7.19 28.70
CA SER A 99 -5.40 -8.35 28.23
C SER A 99 -5.87 -8.97 26.90
N ARG A 100 -6.72 -8.28 26.14
CA ARG A 100 -7.13 -8.73 24.79
C ARG A 100 -5.99 -8.54 23.80
N THR A 101 -5.82 -9.51 22.91
CA THR A 101 -4.84 -9.51 21.82
C THR A 101 -5.43 -9.10 20.47
N GLU A 102 -6.74 -8.86 20.41
CA GLU A 102 -7.48 -8.42 19.24
C GLU A 102 -8.49 -7.34 19.66
N PHE A 103 -8.83 -6.45 18.72
CA PHE A 103 -9.80 -5.39 18.93
C PHE A 103 -11.09 -5.67 18.15
N PRO A 104 -12.23 -5.89 18.81
CA PRO A 104 -13.49 -6.13 18.12
C PRO A 104 -13.89 -4.94 17.25
N LEU A 105 -14.20 -5.16 15.98
CA LEU A 105 -14.68 -4.11 15.07
C LEU A 105 -15.89 -3.36 15.62
N LYS A 106 -16.76 -4.04 16.36
CA LYS A 106 -17.92 -3.41 17.02
C LYS A 106 -17.55 -2.32 18.02
N GLU A 107 -16.35 -2.32 18.57
CA GLU A 107 -15.91 -1.29 19.52
C GLU A 107 -15.51 0.03 18.84
N PHE A 108 -15.44 0.08 17.51
CA PHE A 108 -15.35 1.34 16.77
C PHE A 108 -16.68 2.10 16.71
N GLU A 109 -17.81 1.43 17.00
CA GLU A 109 -19.14 2.04 16.94
C GLU A 109 -19.21 3.32 17.79
N GLY A 110 -19.54 4.43 17.13
CA GLY A 110 -19.69 5.74 17.77
C GLY A 110 -18.40 6.35 18.34
N LYS A 111 -17.22 5.71 18.16
CA LYS A 111 -15.94 6.28 18.58
C LYS A 111 -15.47 7.34 17.59
N ASP A 112 -14.78 8.35 18.12
CA ASP A 112 -14.06 9.32 17.30
C ASP A 112 -12.97 8.59 16.51
N PHE A 113 -13.17 8.45 15.21
CA PHE A 113 -12.33 7.69 14.31
C PHE A 113 -11.59 8.63 13.36
N LEU A 114 -10.26 8.62 13.40
CA LEU A 114 -9.42 9.43 12.54
C LEU A 114 -9.14 8.68 11.26
N MET A 115 -9.66 9.17 10.14
CA MET A 115 -9.44 8.62 8.81
C MET A 115 -8.41 9.49 8.08
N PRO A 116 -7.23 8.96 7.73
CA PRO A 116 -6.24 9.69 6.94
C PRO A 116 -6.73 9.97 5.52
N TYR A 117 -6.06 10.88 4.82
CA TYR A 117 -6.28 11.21 3.39
C TYR A 117 -7.73 11.53 3.00
N GLY A 118 -8.56 11.96 3.94
CA GLY A 118 -9.89 12.47 3.60
C GLY A 118 -10.97 11.44 3.23
N ARG A 119 -10.98 10.24 3.79
CA ARG A 119 -12.03 9.20 3.66
C ARG A 119 -11.89 8.20 2.51
N PHE A 120 -10.69 7.89 2.05
CA PHE A 120 -10.52 7.00 0.90
C PHE A 120 -9.86 5.66 1.20
N ASP A 121 -9.86 5.20 2.46
CA ASP A 121 -9.44 3.82 2.72
C ASP A 121 -10.61 2.85 2.49
N ILE A 122 -10.69 2.31 1.26
CA ILE A 122 -11.72 1.36 0.86
C ILE A 122 -11.68 0.09 1.73
N ASP A 123 -10.49 -0.35 2.15
CA ASP A 123 -10.32 -1.58 2.90
C ASP A 123 -10.87 -1.42 4.34
N VAL A 124 -10.67 -0.24 4.94
CA VAL A 124 -11.26 0.13 6.24
C VAL A 124 -12.78 0.21 6.15
N HIS A 125 -13.30 0.91 5.14
CA HIS A 125 -14.74 1.01 4.93
C HIS A 125 -15.39 -0.35 4.67
N ALA A 126 -14.77 -1.22 3.87
CA ALA A 126 -15.26 -2.57 3.64
C ALA A 126 -15.30 -3.41 4.93
N ALA A 127 -14.30 -3.23 5.82
CA ALA A 127 -14.30 -3.89 7.13
C ALA A 127 -15.46 -3.41 8.02
N PHE A 128 -15.71 -2.10 8.06
CA PHE A 128 -16.81 -1.52 8.82
C PHE A 128 -18.19 -1.94 8.27
N GLU A 129 -18.36 -1.86 6.96
CA GLU A 129 -19.61 -2.28 6.29
C GLU A 129 -19.94 -3.74 6.58
N LYS A 130 -18.95 -4.63 6.40
CA LYS A 130 -19.11 -6.07 6.69
C LYS A 130 -19.46 -6.35 8.14
N ALA A 131 -18.94 -5.54 9.09
CA ALA A 131 -19.22 -5.66 10.51
C ALA A 131 -20.50 -4.92 10.94
N GLY A 132 -21.10 -4.11 10.05
CA GLY A 132 -22.23 -3.23 10.36
C GLY A 132 -21.86 -2.19 11.42
N VAL A 133 -20.68 -1.59 11.33
CA VAL A 133 -20.15 -0.58 12.26
C VAL A 133 -20.27 0.80 11.64
N LYS A 134 -20.67 1.77 12.46
CA LYS A 134 -20.68 3.19 12.11
C LYS A 134 -19.79 3.95 13.09
N ALA A 135 -18.54 4.11 12.74
CA ALA A 135 -17.62 4.95 13.49
C ALA A 135 -17.97 6.44 13.27
N LYS A 136 -17.66 7.27 14.26
CA LYS A 136 -17.79 8.73 14.12
C LYS A 136 -16.55 9.26 13.44
N GLU A 137 -16.54 9.18 12.11
CA GLU A 137 -15.39 9.56 11.30
C GLU A 137 -15.09 11.05 11.36
N GLN A 138 -13.86 11.36 11.71
CA GLN A 138 -13.27 12.68 11.59
C GLN A 138 -12.37 12.67 10.35
N THR A 139 -12.73 13.47 9.37
CA THR A 139 -11.94 13.62 8.15
C THR A 139 -10.71 14.47 8.46
N VAL A 140 -9.54 13.90 8.27
CA VAL A 140 -8.26 14.59 8.41
C VAL A 140 -7.48 14.46 7.09
N TYR A 141 -6.98 15.58 6.57
CA TYR A 141 -6.19 15.64 5.33
C TYR A 141 -4.70 15.60 5.65
N VAL A 142 -4.30 14.55 6.36
CA VAL A 142 -2.93 14.29 6.77
C VAL A 142 -2.57 12.83 6.49
N ASP A 143 -1.28 12.52 6.52
CA ASP A 143 -0.78 11.17 6.31
C ASP A 143 -1.00 10.25 7.52
N ASP A 144 -0.76 8.96 7.31
CA ASP A 144 -0.92 7.92 8.34
C ASP A 144 -0.03 8.19 9.57
N GLU A 145 1.21 8.65 9.38
CA GLU A 145 2.13 8.94 10.48
C GLU A 145 1.58 10.04 11.39
N THR A 146 1.04 11.09 10.80
CA THR A 146 0.39 12.17 11.55
C THR A 146 -0.83 11.64 12.31
N VAL A 147 -1.65 10.78 11.70
CA VAL A 147 -2.78 10.16 12.39
C VAL A 147 -2.31 9.29 13.56
N ILE A 148 -1.25 8.49 13.40
CA ILE A 148 -0.68 7.69 14.50
C ILE A 148 -0.30 8.60 15.68
N ARG A 149 0.37 9.73 15.41
CA ARG A 149 0.74 10.71 16.43
C ARG A 149 -0.49 11.35 17.11
N MET A 150 -1.54 11.65 16.33
CA MET A 150 -2.82 12.16 16.88
C MET A 150 -3.49 11.14 17.79
N VAL A 151 -3.53 9.86 17.40
CA VAL A 151 -4.02 8.78 18.26
C VAL A 151 -3.20 8.67 19.54
N GLY A 152 -1.87 8.74 19.46
CA GLY A 152 -0.99 8.75 20.63
C GLY A 152 -1.29 9.87 21.63
N LYS A 153 -1.84 11.00 21.15
CA LYS A 153 -2.30 12.12 22.00
C LYS A 153 -3.76 11.97 22.47
N GLY A 154 -4.43 10.87 22.11
CA GLY A 154 -5.81 10.60 22.54
C GLY A 154 -6.88 11.40 21.78
N LEU A 155 -6.58 11.90 20.59
CA LEU A 155 -7.55 12.65 19.75
C LEU A 155 -8.60 11.76 19.09
N GLY A 156 -8.42 10.46 19.14
CA GLY A 156 -9.34 9.44 18.59
C GLY A 156 -8.64 8.11 18.48
N ILE A 157 -9.26 7.19 17.75
CA ILE A 157 -8.68 5.90 17.37
C ILE A 157 -8.66 5.79 15.84
N SER A 158 -7.88 4.84 15.30
CA SER A 158 -7.81 4.64 13.86
C SER A 158 -7.72 3.15 13.51
N MET A 159 -7.74 2.83 12.24
CA MET A 159 -7.47 1.49 11.70
C MET A 159 -6.53 1.63 10.51
N MET A 160 -5.45 0.87 10.52
CA MET A 160 -4.43 0.92 9.48
C MET A 160 -3.94 -0.49 9.14
N SER A 161 -3.30 -0.59 8.02
CA SER A 161 -2.68 -1.83 7.57
C SER A 161 -1.38 -2.14 8.32
N GLU A 162 -1.03 -3.40 8.34
CA GLU A 162 0.18 -3.93 8.98
C GLU A 162 1.46 -3.24 8.50
N LEU A 163 1.59 -2.96 7.20
CA LEU A 163 2.77 -2.28 6.66
C LEU A 163 2.90 -0.85 7.20
N MET A 164 1.79 -0.12 7.32
CA MET A 164 1.83 1.27 7.76
C MET A 164 2.24 1.46 9.23
N ILE A 165 1.96 0.47 10.08
CA ILE A 165 2.30 0.56 11.50
C ILE A 165 3.76 0.18 11.80
N ARG A 166 4.52 -0.28 10.80
CA ARG A 166 5.92 -0.69 11.00
C ARG A 166 6.80 0.50 11.39
N GLY A 167 7.44 0.37 12.55
CA GLY A 167 8.42 1.37 13.02
C GLY A 167 7.84 2.64 13.63
N ASN A 168 6.49 2.77 13.75
CA ASN A 168 5.83 3.98 14.24
C ASN A 168 4.86 3.71 15.42
N THR A 169 5.19 2.77 16.31
CA THR A 169 4.26 2.30 17.35
C THR A 169 4.60 2.72 18.78
N ASP A 170 5.61 3.53 19.00
CA ASP A 170 6.11 3.85 20.34
C ASP A 170 5.05 4.52 21.24
N ASP A 171 4.20 5.37 20.67
CA ASP A 171 3.19 6.15 21.38
C ASP A 171 1.77 5.56 21.29
N VAL A 172 1.59 4.44 20.58
CA VAL A 172 0.28 3.80 20.35
C VAL A 172 0.30 2.31 20.69
N CYS A 173 -0.88 1.75 20.84
CA CYS A 173 -1.09 0.31 20.93
C CYS A 173 -1.73 -0.17 19.63
N CYS A 174 -1.10 -1.13 18.95
CA CYS A 174 -1.59 -1.69 17.71
C CYS A 174 -1.97 -3.14 17.92
N VAL A 175 -3.22 -3.49 17.67
CA VAL A 175 -3.73 -4.86 17.79
C VAL A 175 -4.58 -5.22 16.57
N PRO A 176 -4.50 -6.46 16.07
CA PRO A 176 -5.33 -6.87 14.95
C PRO A 176 -6.80 -6.72 15.28
N VAL A 177 -7.61 -6.38 14.27
CA VAL A 177 -9.07 -6.28 14.45
C VAL A 177 -9.72 -7.67 14.42
N ALA A 178 -10.87 -7.80 15.11
CA ALA A 178 -11.69 -9.02 15.14
C ALA A 178 -13.15 -8.72 14.73
N PRO A 179 -13.74 -9.48 13.79
CA PRO A 179 -13.11 -10.55 13.00
C PRO A 179 -11.97 -10.03 12.14
N LYS A 180 -10.99 -10.89 11.85
CA LYS A 180 -9.82 -10.50 11.04
C LYS A 180 -10.25 -9.90 9.72
N SER A 181 -9.78 -8.69 9.45
CA SER A 181 -9.93 -8.02 8.16
C SER A 181 -8.60 -8.07 7.43
N ILE A 182 -8.64 -8.59 6.20
CA ILE A 182 -7.46 -8.86 5.37
C ILE A 182 -7.65 -8.14 4.06
N ARG A 183 -6.60 -7.47 3.58
CA ARG A 183 -6.52 -6.99 2.20
C ARG A 183 -5.46 -7.77 1.42
N GLU A 184 -5.73 -8.04 0.14
CA GLU A 184 -4.79 -8.69 -0.75
C GLU A 184 -3.97 -7.62 -1.49
N LEU A 185 -2.70 -7.52 -1.18
CA LEU A 185 -1.77 -6.67 -1.93
C LEU A 185 -1.25 -7.42 -3.15
N GLY A 186 -1.10 -6.70 -4.26
CA GLY A 186 -0.63 -7.29 -5.49
C GLY A 186 -0.07 -6.29 -6.48
N MET A 187 0.39 -6.84 -7.60
CA MET A 187 0.88 -6.12 -8.76
C MET A 187 -0.14 -6.24 -9.89
N GLY A 188 -0.55 -5.10 -10.46
CA GLY A 188 -1.41 -5.03 -11.64
C GLY A 188 -0.66 -4.52 -12.85
N THR A 189 -0.97 -5.09 -14.01
CA THR A 189 -0.49 -4.64 -15.33
C THR A 189 -1.67 -4.61 -16.31
N GLU A 190 -1.51 -4.00 -17.46
CA GLU A 190 -2.56 -3.96 -18.47
C GLU A 190 -2.91 -5.37 -18.94
N LYS A 191 -4.22 -5.64 -19.02
CA LYS A 191 -4.74 -6.96 -19.39
C LYS A 191 -4.60 -7.22 -20.88
N GLY A 192 -4.05 -8.40 -21.22
CA GLY A 192 -3.95 -8.85 -22.61
C GLY A 192 -2.80 -8.23 -23.40
N VAL A 193 -1.93 -7.46 -22.74
CA VAL A 193 -0.72 -6.89 -23.33
C VAL A 193 0.49 -7.75 -22.95
N GLU A 194 1.33 -8.06 -23.91
CA GLU A 194 2.60 -8.74 -23.64
C GLU A 194 3.53 -7.80 -22.87
N LEU A 195 3.99 -8.26 -21.70
CA LEU A 195 4.86 -7.44 -20.85
C LEU A 195 6.26 -7.31 -21.47
N PRO A 196 6.82 -6.09 -21.51
CA PRO A 196 8.23 -5.88 -21.82
C PRO A 196 9.14 -6.74 -20.93
N GLU A 197 10.33 -7.06 -21.41
CA GLU A 197 11.28 -7.89 -20.66
C GLU A 197 11.65 -7.25 -19.31
N SER A 198 11.82 -5.94 -19.28
CA SER A 198 12.09 -5.17 -18.07
C SER A 198 10.99 -5.31 -17.02
N VAL A 199 9.71 -5.23 -17.43
CA VAL A 199 8.54 -5.41 -16.54
C VAL A 199 8.45 -6.85 -16.04
N ARG A 200 8.78 -7.85 -16.87
CA ARG A 200 8.86 -9.25 -16.43
C ARG A 200 9.92 -9.46 -15.36
N LYS A 201 11.12 -8.89 -15.55
CA LYS A 201 12.20 -8.93 -14.55
C LYS A 201 11.84 -8.20 -13.26
N LEU A 202 11.17 -7.06 -13.36
CA LEU A 202 10.63 -6.36 -12.18
C LEU A 202 9.65 -7.27 -11.43
N LYS A 203 8.71 -7.91 -12.13
CA LYS A 203 7.76 -8.86 -11.53
C LYS A 203 8.47 -10.01 -10.81
N GLU A 204 9.52 -10.57 -11.39
CA GLU A 204 10.31 -11.63 -10.74
C GLU A 204 10.96 -11.13 -9.44
N CYS A 205 11.57 -9.94 -9.44
CA CYS A 205 12.14 -9.33 -8.23
C CYS A 205 11.08 -9.12 -7.15
N VAL A 206 9.90 -8.65 -7.54
CA VAL A 206 8.77 -8.43 -6.62
C VAL A 206 8.30 -9.73 -5.99
N VAL A 207 8.05 -10.75 -6.80
CA VAL A 207 7.55 -12.05 -6.34
C VAL A 207 8.59 -12.72 -5.42
N GLU A 208 9.87 -12.65 -5.74
CA GLU A 208 10.94 -13.18 -4.90
C GLU A 208 11.00 -12.46 -3.55
N TYR A 209 10.96 -11.13 -3.57
CA TYR A 209 10.99 -10.32 -2.35
C TYR A 209 9.81 -10.62 -1.43
N THR A 210 8.61 -10.67 -1.98
CA THR A 210 7.38 -10.86 -1.19
C THR A 210 7.25 -12.28 -0.63
N LYS A 211 7.76 -13.31 -1.30
CA LYS A 211 7.87 -14.66 -0.73
C LYS A 211 8.70 -14.69 0.56
N GLY A 212 9.83 -13.97 0.57
CA GLY A 212 10.67 -13.85 1.77
C GLY A 212 10.05 -13.00 2.88
N PHE A 213 9.01 -12.22 2.55
CA PHE A 213 8.33 -11.33 3.46
C PHE A 213 7.27 -12.04 4.32
N GLN A 214 6.60 -13.05 3.78
CA GLN A 214 5.53 -13.81 4.45
C GLN A 214 5.96 -14.53 5.73
N GLY A 215 7.26 -14.71 5.99
CA GLY A 215 7.81 -15.36 7.19
C GLY A 215 8.28 -14.41 8.29
N ARG A 216 8.24 -13.12 8.10
CA ARG A 216 8.73 -12.14 9.09
C ARG A 216 7.59 -11.74 10.02
N LYS A 217 7.60 -12.31 11.24
CA LYS A 217 6.78 -11.80 12.36
C LYS A 217 7.32 -10.44 12.81
N PHE A 218 6.41 -9.54 13.15
CA PHE A 218 6.67 -8.20 13.71
C PHE A 218 6.84 -8.28 15.22
#